data_25285340c8c6fdc78e5f2b0a7f2a09d9
#
_entry.id   25285340c8c6fdc78e5f2b0a7f2a09d9
#
_cell.length_a   1.000
_cell.length_b   1.000
_cell.length_c   1.000
_cell.angle_alpha   90.00
_cell.angle_beta   90.00
_cell.angle_gamma   90.00
#
_symmetry.space_group_name_H-M   'P 1'
#
loop_
_entity.id
_entity.type
_entity.pdbx_description
1 polymer ?
#
loop_
_entity_poly.entity_id
_entity_poly.type
_entity_poly.pdbx_seq_one_letter_code
_entity_poly.pdbx_strand_id
1 'polypeptide(L)'
;MAESNSKRSDRPNILLFTPDQLRADALGCFGNTQASTPNFDNLAKQGTRFNSAWSQHSVCGPSRISIMTGWYPHTAGHRTLDNLLKPWEPNLLKYLKDAGYEVALPGNRGDVFAQDVTEMSTDFCGNLVKPSWNWSDINFNGEQNDLLYNAFWFGKQGNEPRIDGDEATIQTAIQWLEQRNGINLGLCGFPC
;
A
#
# COMPACT_ATOMS: atom_id res chain seq x y z
N MET A 1 -14.48 -35.08 -20.54
CA MET A 1 -13.90 -33.72 -20.57
C MET A 1 -14.97 -32.80 -19.98
N ALA A 2 -14.81 -32.42 -18.74
CA ALA A 2 -15.73 -31.48 -18.08
C ALA A 2 -15.20 -30.10 -18.32
N GLU A 3 -15.88 -29.31 -19.15
CA GLU A 3 -15.65 -27.86 -19.25
C GLU A 3 -15.99 -27.25 -17.90
N SER A 4 -14.95 -26.81 -17.17
CA SER A 4 -15.13 -25.95 -16.02
C SER A 4 -15.54 -24.58 -16.54
N ASN A 5 -16.85 -24.40 -16.68
CA ASN A 5 -17.46 -23.10 -16.93
C ASN A 5 -17.28 -22.27 -15.64
N SER A 6 -16.10 -21.65 -15.46
CA SER A 6 -15.90 -20.69 -14.40
C SER A 6 -16.81 -19.50 -14.72
N LYS A 7 -17.96 -19.43 -14.10
CA LYS A 7 -18.80 -18.22 -14.11
C LYS A 7 -17.89 -17.07 -13.65
N ARG A 8 -17.52 -16.23 -14.59
CA ARG A 8 -16.90 -14.94 -14.29
C ARG A 8 -17.83 -14.27 -13.29
N SER A 9 -17.37 -14.06 -12.09
CA SER A 9 -18.18 -13.39 -11.08
C SER A 9 -18.48 -11.97 -11.57
N ASP A 10 -19.72 -11.52 -11.43
CA ASP A 10 -20.15 -10.14 -11.76
C ASP A 10 -19.53 -9.09 -10.82
N ARG A 11 -18.68 -9.52 -9.90
CA ARG A 11 -18.02 -8.65 -8.92
C ARG A 11 -16.72 -8.06 -9.49
N PRO A 12 -16.51 -6.75 -9.38
CA PRO A 12 -15.27 -6.13 -9.85
C PRO A 12 -14.08 -6.56 -8.99
N ASN A 13 -12.90 -6.62 -9.59
CA ASN A 13 -11.65 -6.65 -8.84
C ASN A 13 -11.41 -5.29 -8.18
N ILE A 14 -10.84 -5.31 -6.98
CA ILE A 14 -10.60 -4.11 -6.19
C ILE A 14 -9.09 -3.99 -5.94
N LEU A 15 -8.50 -2.89 -6.39
CA LEU A 15 -7.12 -2.51 -6.08
C LEU A 15 -7.13 -1.25 -5.23
N LEU A 16 -6.68 -1.36 -3.99
CA LEU A 16 -6.42 -0.22 -3.12
C LEU A 16 -4.91 0.05 -3.10
N PHE A 17 -4.48 1.10 -3.78
CA PHE A 17 -3.08 1.53 -3.83
C PHE A 17 -2.91 2.82 -3.03
N THR A 18 -2.13 2.74 -1.95
CA THR A 18 -1.96 3.85 -1.00
C THR A 18 -0.47 4.16 -0.80
N PRO A 19 0.13 5.00 -1.65
CA PRO A 19 1.50 5.45 -1.46
C PRO A 19 1.64 6.20 -0.13
N ASP A 20 2.76 6.01 0.56
CA ASP A 20 3.06 6.81 1.74
C ASP A 20 3.57 8.20 1.33
N GLN A 21 3.18 9.20 2.07
CA GLN A 21 3.67 10.59 1.97
C GLN A 21 3.60 11.20 0.55
N LEU A 22 2.79 10.67 -0.35
CA LEU A 22 2.61 11.21 -1.69
C LEU A 22 1.73 12.46 -1.65
N ARG A 23 2.30 13.59 -2.03
CA ARG A 23 1.59 14.86 -2.19
C ARG A 23 0.88 14.92 -3.54
N ALA A 24 -0.31 15.50 -3.57
CA ALA A 24 -1.06 15.68 -4.83
C ALA A 24 -0.26 16.50 -5.86
N ASP A 25 0.41 17.57 -5.42
CA ASP A 25 1.24 18.43 -6.27
C ASP A 25 2.54 17.77 -6.77
N ALA A 26 2.84 16.55 -6.38
CA ALA A 26 3.92 15.75 -6.97
C ALA A 26 3.51 15.05 -8.28
N LEU A 27 2.21 15.06 -8.64
CA LEU A 27 1.68 14.34 -9.80
C LEU A 27 1.34 15.29 -10.97
N GLY A 28 1.62 14.85 -12.20
CA GLY A 28 1.31 15.61 -13.42
C GLY A 28 -0.18 15.90 -13.56
N CYS A 29 -1.06 14.95 -13.25
CA CYS A 29 -2.50 15.13 -13.30
C CYS A 29 -3.05 16.19 -12.33
N PHE A 30 -2.26 16.64 -11.36
CA PHE A 30 -2.57 17.77 -10.48
C PHE A 30 -1.83 19.06 -10.86
N GLY A 31 -1.19 19.09 -12.04
CA GLY A 31 -0.57 20.29 -12.60
C GLY A 31 0.94 20.40 -12.42
N ASN A 32 1.62 19.36 -11.91
CA ASN A 32 3.07 19.37 -11.85
C ASN A 32 3.68 19.14 -13.23
N THR A 33 4.25 20.19 -13.82
CA THR A 33 4.87 20.14 -15.15
C THR A 33 6.29 19.59 -15.14
N GLN A 34 6.90 19.46 -13.97
CA GLN A 34 8.26 18.95 -13.78
C GLN A 34 8.28 17.44 -13.50
N ALA A 35 7.18 16.89 -13.02
CA ALA A 35 7.07 15.47 -12.72
C ALA A 35 6.62 14.68 -13.95
N SER A 36 7.27 13.54 -14.19
CA SER A 36 6.83 12.57 -15.19
C SER A 36 6.08 11.43 -14.49
N THR A 37 4.74 11.49 -14.53
CA THR A 37 3.86 10.51 -13.88
C THR A 37 2.82 9.92 -14.85
N PRO A 38 3.24 9.37 -16.02
CA PRO A 38 2.35 9.05 -17.12
C PRO A 38 1.27 8.02 -16.75
N ASN A 39 1.57 7.07 -15.88
CA ASN A 39 0.61 6.04 -15.47
C ASN A 39 -0.49 6.62 -14.58
N PHE A 40 -0.16 7.47 -13.61
CA PHE A 40 -1.15 8.19 -12.80
C PHE A 40 -1.95 9.16 -13.63
N ASP A 41 -1.33 9.87 -14.57
CA ASP A 41 -1.98 10.81 -15.46
C ASP A 41 -2.99 10.09 -16.37
N ASN A 42 -2.64 8.91 -16.87
CA ASN A 42 -3.53 8.08 -17.67
C ASN A 42 -4.70 7.52 -16.85
N LEU A 43 -4.44 7.07 -15.62
CA LEU A 43 -5.49 6.63 -14.71
C LEU A 43 -6.47 7.77 -14.40
N ALA A 44 -5.96 8.97 -14.16
CA ALA A 44 -6.78 10.15 -13.91
C ALA A 44 -7.65 10.56 -15.11
N LYS A 45 -7.20 10.30 -16.35
CA LYS A 45 -7.98 10.54 -17.58
C LYS A 45 -9.11 9.53 -17.76
N GLN A 46 -8.94 8.31 -17.28
CA GLN A 46 -9.92 7.22 -17.46
C GLN A 46 -10.88 7.09 -16.28
N GLY A 47 -10.51 7.61 -15.12
CA GLY A 47 -11.26 7.51 -13.89
C GLY A 47 -11.76 8.84 -13.35
N THR A 48 -12.07 8.86 -12.07
CA THR A 48 -12.48 10.07 -11.35
C THR A 48 -11.34 10.60 -10.51
N ARG A 49 -10.94 11.84 -10.74
CA ARG A 49 -9.94 12.54 -9.93
C ARG A 49 -10.64 13.45 -8.92
N PHE A 50 -10.32 13.30 -7.65
CA PHE A 50 -10.82 14.15 -6.57
C PHE A 50 -9.84 15.29 -6.30
N ASN A 51 -10.27 16.53 -6.53
CA ASN A 51 -9.45 17.72 -6.30
C ASN A 51 -9.35 18.10 -4.81
N SER A 52 -10.30 17.64 -4.00
CA SER A 52 -10.40 17.95 -2.57
C SER A 52 -10.73 16.68 -1.80
N ALA A 53 -9.73 15.83 -1.60
CA ALA A 53 -9.82 14.67 -0.74
C ALA A 53 -9.03 14.94 0.55
N TRP A 54 -9.56 14.51 1.69
CA TRP A 54 -9.00 14.78 3.00
C TRP A 54 -8.80 13.49 3.77
N SER A 55 -7.64 13.31 4.37
CA SER A 55 -7.41 12.24 5.33
C SER A 55 -7.83 12.68 6.72
N GLN A 56 -8.26 11.71 7.56
CA GLN A 56 -8.73 11.98 8.92
C GLN A 56 -7.58 12.23 9.90
N HIS A 57 -6.34 11.93 9.50
CA HIS A 57 -5.15 12.14 10.32
C HIS A 57 -3.91 12.31 9.43
N SER A 58 -2.94 13.07 9.91
CA SER A 58 -1.67 13.31 9.20
C SER A 58 -0.63 12.20 9.40
N VAL A 59 -0.81 11.32 10.39
CA VAL A 59 0.07 10.19 10.66
C VAL A 59 -0.45 8.94 9.96
N CYS A 60 0.45 8.14 9.39
CA CYS A 60 0.15 6.98 8.55
C CYS A 60 -0.77 5.94 9.22
N GLY A 61 -0.42 5.41 10.38
CA GLY A 61 -1.20 4.38 11.07
C GLY A 61 -2.64 4.82 11.36
N PRO A 62 -2.88 5.92 12.09
CA PRO A 62 -4.22 6.44 12.34
C PRO A 62 -5.04 6.71 11.07
N SER A 63 -4.42 7.29 10.03
CA SER A 63 -5.08 7.53 8.75
C SER A 63 -5.49 6.23 8.06
N ARG A 64 -4.59 5.25 8.01
CA ARG A 64 -4.84 3.93 7.40
C ARG A 64 -5.90 3.14 8.15
N ILE A 65 -5.89 3.17 9.49
CA ILE A 65 -6.94 2.54 10.29
C ILE A 65 -8.30 3.20 10.01
N SER A 66 -8.34 4.53 9.83
CA SER A 66 -9.58 5.21 9.40
C SER A 66 -10.09 4.73 8.04
N ILE A 67 -9.19 4.46 7.08
CA ILE A 67 -9.57 3.89 5.78
C ILE A 67 -10.16 2.48 5.97
N MET A 68 -9.54 1.66 6.82
CA MET A 68 -9.97 0.27 7.05
C MET A 68 -11.28 0.18 7.83
N THR A 69 -11.50 1.08 8.79
CA THR A 69 -12.66 1.02 9.69
C THR A 69 -13.83 1.91 9.26
N GLY A 70 -13.58 2.96 8.48
CA GLY A 70 -14.52 4.04 8.24
C GLY A 70 -14.73 4.97 9.44
N TRP A 71 -13.95 4.82 10.51
CA TRP A 71 -14.06 5.61 11.74
C TRP A 71 -13.04 6.74 11.80
N TYR A 72 -13.37 7.80 12.53
CA TYR A 72 -12.35 8.78 12.91
C TYR A 72 -11.39 8.20 13.94
N PRO A 73 -10.11 8.60 13.96
CA PRO A 73 -9.10 8.03 14.85
C PRO A 73 -9.45 8.12 16.33
N HIS A 74 -10.22 9.12 16.75
CA HIS A 74 -10.60 9.29 18.15
C HIS A 74 -11.73 8.36 18.61
N THR A 75 -12.47 7.74 17.67
CA THR A 75 -13.63 6.88 17.99
C THR A 75 -13.23 5.68 18.84
N ALA A 76 -12.13 5.01 18.51
CA ALA A 76 -11.58 3.88 19.26
C ALA A 76 -10.15 4.14 19.77
N GLY A 77 -9.70 5.39 19.73
CA GLY A 77 -8.41 5.81 20.27
C GLY A 77 -7.20 5.53 19.36
N HIS A 78 -7.39 5.28 18.06
CA HIS A 78 -6.31 5.08 17.09
C HIS A 78 -5.60 6.40 16.75
N ARG A 79 -4.97 7.03 17.74
CA ARG A 79 -4.35 8.35 17.59
C ARG A 79 -2.83 8.30 17.41
N THR A 80 -2.25 7.13 17.65
CA THR A 80 -0.81 6.87 17.59
C THR A 80 -0.54 5.60 16.78
N LEU A 81 0.73 5.27 16.57
CA LEU A 81 1.15 4.05 15.90
C LEU A 81 1.03 2.80 16.78
N ASP A 82 0.78 2.96 18.08
CA ASP A 82 0.77 1.84 19.03
C ASP A 82 -0.62 1.22 19.19
N ASN A 83 -1.69 1.97 18.89
CA ASN A 83 -3.06 1.47 19.02
C ASN A 83 -3.58 0.93 17.68
N LEU A 84 -3.14 -0.26 17.33
CA LEU A 84 -3.48 -0.95 16.10
C LEU A 84 -4.94 -1.41 16.07
N LEU A 85 -5.47 -1.67 14.87
CA LEU A 85 -6.81 -2.18 14.62
C LEU A 85 -7.01 -3.54 15.29
N LYS A 86 -8.12 -3.69 16.01
CA LYS A 86 -8.43 -4.84 16.85
C LYS A 86 -9.41 -5.81 16.18
N PRO A 87 -9.45 -7.09 16.60
CA PRO A 87 -10.26 -8.13 15.94
C PRO A 87 -11.77 -7.85 15.88
N TRP A 88 -12.29 -7.08 16.83
CA TRP A 88 -13.74 -6.76 16.95
C TRP A 88 -14.15 -5.45 16.28
N GLU A 89 -13.18 -4.72 15.72
CA GLU A 89 -13.45 -3.44 15.06
C GLU A 89 -13.82 -3.65 13.58
N PRO A 90 -14.57 -2.72 12.96
CA PRO A 90 -14.83 -2.76 11.53
C PRO A 90 -13.54 -2.89 10.73
N ASN A 91 -13.56 -3.71 9.69
CA ASN A 91 -12.38 -3.99 8.91
C ASN A 91 -12.73 -4.27 7.45
N LEU A 92 -12.40 -3.34 6.57
CA LEU A 92 -12.69 -3.41 5.13
C LEU A 92 -12.19 -4.72 4.51
N LEU A 93 -10.94 -5.13 4.81
CA LEU A 93 -10.36 -6.34 4.21
C LEU A 93 -11.11 -7.58 4.67
N LYS A 94 -11.44 -7.65 5.96
CA LYS A 94 -12.24 -8.75 6.50
C LYS A 94 -13.63 -8.81 5.85
N TYR A 95 -14.29 -7.67 5.66
CA TYR A 95 -15.59 -7.64 4.99
C TYR A 95 -15.50 -8.12 3.54
N LEU A 96 -14.44 -7.77 2.82
CA LEU A 96 -14.22 -8.27 1.46
C LEU A 96 -13.97 -9.78 1.47
N LYS A 97 -13.17 -10.29 2.39
CA LYS A 97 -12.91 -11.71 2.55
C LYS A 97 -14.19 -12.48 2.88
N ASP A 98 -14.97 -12.01 3.85
CA ASP A 98 -16.27 -12.61 4.22
C ASP A 98 -17.28 -12.56 3.05
N ALA A 99 -17.16 -11.58 2.16
CA ALA A 99 -17.96 -11.49 0.93
C ALA A 99 -17.44 -12.40 -0.21
N GLY A 100 -16.39 -13.18 0.02
CA GLY A 100 -15.87 -14.15 -0.93
C GLY A 100 -14.85 -13.61 -1.93
N TYR A 101 -14.20 -12.46 -1.61
CA TYR A 101 -12.99 -12.05 -2.31
C TYR A 101 -11.78 -12.81 -1.77
N GLU A 102 -10.83 -13.13 -2.63
CA GLU A 102 -9.48 -13.48 -2.21
C GLU A 102 -8.72 -12.20 -1.93
N VAL A 103 -8.30 -12.00 -0.68
CA VAL A 103 -7.73 -10.75 -0.21
C VAL A 103 -6.22 -10.87 0.00
N ALA A 104 -5.46 -10.03 -0.69
CA ALA A 104 -4.01 -9.94 -0.52
C ALA A 104 -3.58 -8.58 0.06
N LEU A 105 -2.59 -8.64 0.91
CA LEU A 105 -1.84 -7.51 1.42
C LEU A 105 -0.35 -7.71 1.10
N PRO A 106 0.09 -7.39 -0.14
CA PRO A 106 1.50 -7.42 -0.48
C PRO A 106 2.30 -6.45 0.38
N GLY A 107 3.51 -6.85 0.75
CA GLY A 107 4.29 -6.15 1.75
C GLY A 107 3.83 -6.50 3.17
N ASN A 108 4.58 -6.05 4.14
CA ASN A 108 4.25 -6.23 5.55
C ASN A 108 4.51 -4.94 6.29
N ARG A 109 3.48 -4.12 6.41
CA ARG A 109 3.54 -2.91 7.20
C ARG A 109 2.81 -3.11 8.52
N GLY A 110 3.55 -3.06 9.62
CA GLY A 110 3.06 -3.36 10.96
C GLY A 110 2.29 -2.23 11.65
N ASP A 111 1.91 -1.15 10.93
CA ASP A 111 1.33 0.06 11.52
C ASP A 111 -0.20 0.16 11.41
N VAL A 112 -0.89 -0.89 10.97
CA VAL A 112 -2.36 -0.90 10.79
C VAL A 112 -3.01 -2.00 11.62
N PHE A 113 -2.62 -3.24 11.38
CA PHE A 113 -3.26 -4.42 11.94
C PHE A 113 -2.44 -5.02 13.09
N ALA A 114 -3.08 -5.36 14.20
CA ALA A 114 -2.52 -6.31 15.13
C ALA A 114 -2.31 -7.67 14.42
N GLN A 115 -1.40 -8.50 14.92
CA GLN A 115 -1.01 -9.74 14.25
C GLN A 115 -2.20 -10.63 13.91
N ASP A 116 -3.06 -10.92 14.86
CA ASP A 116 -4.24 -11.76 14.67
C ASP A 116 -5.24 -11.17 13.66
N VAL A 117 -5.29 -9.83 13.56
CA VAL A 117 -6.18 -9.12 12.64
C VAL A 117 -5.70 -9.26 11.20
N THR A 118 -4.40 -9.27 10.95
CA THR A 118 -3.86 -9.51 9.62
C THR A 118 -4.28 -10.88 9.10
N GLU A 119 -4.10 -11.92 9.89
CA GLU A 119 -4.43 -13.31 9.51
C GLU A 119 -5.92 -13.51 9.25
N MET A 120 -6.78 -12.91 10.06
CA MET A 120 -8.23 -13.01 9.88
C MET A 120 -8.74 -12.20 8.67
N SER A 121 -7.98 -11.21 8.19
CA SER A 121 -8.41 -10.24 7.17
C SER A 121 -7.90 -10.56 5.78
N THR A 122 -6.86 -11.37 5.65
CA THR A 122 -6.16 -11.63 4.39
C THR A 122 -6.02 -13.13 4.11
N ASP A 123 -5.93 -13.47 2.83
CA ASP A 123 -5.56 -14.82 2.36
C ASP A 123 -4.08 -14.88 2.03
N PHE A 124 -3.49 -13.75 1.75
CA PHE A 124 -2.06 -13.58 1.55
C PHE A 124 -1.58 -12.27 2.19
N CYS A 125 -0.46 -12.33 2.92
CA CYS A 125 0.23 -11.18 3.45
C CYS A 125 1.74 -11.38 3.39
N GLY A 126 2.48 -10.34 3.05
CA GLY A 126 3.94 -10.37 3.01
C GLY A 126 4.53 -10.26 1.60
N ASN A 127 5.79 -10.65 1.45
CA ASN A 127 6.57 -10.50 0.23
C ASN A 127 6.90 -11.85 -0.42
N LEU A 128 6.52 -12.04 -1.68
CA LEU A 128 7.02 -13.11 -2.54
C LEU A 128 8.43 -12.76 -3.07
N VAL A 129 8.63 -11.49 -3.38
CA VAL A 129 9.92 -10.94 -3.79
C VAL A 129 10.61 -10.33 -2.58
N LYS A 130 11.83 -10.75 -2.31
CA LYS A 130 12.60 -10.23 -1.17
C LYS A 130 13.36 -8.97 -1.59
N PRO A 131 13.35 -7.91 -0.78
CA PRO A 131 14.22 -6.78 -1.01
C PRO A 131 15.69 -7.22 -0.96
N SER A 132 16.50 -6.71 -1.87
CA SER A 132 17.94 -6.94 -1.92
C SER A 132 18.72 -5.88 -1.15
N TRP A 133 18.02 -4.92 -0.58
CA TRP A 133 18.59 -3.74 0.07
C TRP A 133 17.64 -3.20 1.14
N ASN A 134 18.21 -2.73 2.27
CA ASN A 134 17.49 -2.14 3.38
C ASN A 134 18.04 -0.73 3.68
N TRP A 135 17.23 0.08 4.34
CA TRP A 135 17.62 1.41 4.81
C TRP A 135 18.86 1.42 5.69
N SER A 136 19.10 0.32 6.44
CA SER A 136 20.31 0.12 7.26
C SER A 136 21.59 0.02 6.44
N ASP A 137 21.49 -0.29 5.13
CA ASP A 137 22.64 -0.49 4.25
C ASP A 137 23.09 0.83 3.58
N ILE A 138 22.42 1.95 3.90
CA ILE A 138 22.78 3.27 3.39
C ILE A 138 24.07 3.75 4.07
N ASN A 139 25.09 3.93 3.25
CA ASN A 139 26.25 4.71 3.66
C ASN A 139 25.94 6.20 3.50
N PHE A 140 25.72 6.88 4.61
CA PHE A 140 25.59 8.32 4.61
C PHE A 140 26.95 8.94 4.26
N ASN A 141 27.02 9.62 3.10
CA ASN A 141 28.20 10.36 2.69
C ASN A 141 28.25 11.69 3.45
N GLY A 142 28.67 11.65 4.71
CA GLY A 142 28.82 12.85 5.53
C GLY A 142 29.25 12.52 6.94
N GLU A 143 29.88 13.45 7.61
CA GLU A 143 30.17 13.34 9.04
C GLU A 143 28.86 13.49 9.83
N GLN A 144 28.77 12.87 11.01
CA GLN A 144 27.61 12.87 11.89
C GLN A 144 27.07 14.27 12.25
N ASN A 145 27.92 15.29 12.11
CA ASN A 145 27.60 16.69 12.38
C ASN A 145 27.24 17.50 11.13
N ASP A 146 27.22 16.91 9.94
CA ASP A 146 26.78 17.56 8.72
C ASP A 146 25.26 17.82 8.79
N LEU A 147 24.83 19.04 8.43
CA LEU A 147 23.42 19.39 8.32
C LEU A 147 22.64 18.49 7.37
N LEU A 148 23.30 17.89 6.40
CA LEU A 148 22.72 16.96 5.43
C LEU A 148 22.76 15.51 5.89
N TYR A 149 23.40 15.18 7.02
CA TYR A 149 23.54 13.81 7.52
C TYR A 149 22.18 13.12 7.72
N ASN A 150 21.17 13.86 8.15
CA ASN A 150 19.81 13.39 8.33
C ASN A 150 18.85 13.81 7.19
N ALA A 151 19.37 14.36 6.09
CA ALA A 151 18.55 14.68 4.94
C ALA A 151 18.08 13.40 4.24
N PHE A 152 16.86 13.40 3.74
CA PHE A 152 16.27 12.26 3.01
C PHE A 152 16.88 12.03 1.60
N TRP A 153 17.90 12.77 1.23
CA TRP A 153 18.60 12.60 -0.04
C TRP A 153 19.95 11.96 0.18
N PHE A 154 20.09 10.74 -0.30
CA PHE A 154 21.30 9.94 -0.09
C PHE A 154 22.25 9.91 -1.29
N GLY A 155 21.91 10.62 -2.37
CA GLY A 155 22.65 10.57 -3.62
C GLY A 155 22.58 9.21 -4.30
N LYS A 156 23.42 9.02 -5.30
CA LYS A 156 23.52 7.77 -6.03
C LYS A 156 24.24 6.70 -5.22
N GLN A 157 23.55 5.63 -4.88
CA GLN A 157 24.05 4.51 -4.07
C GLN A 157 24.61 3.34 -4.92
N GLY A 158 25.48 3.64 -5.87
CA GLY A 158 26.07 2.65 -6.77
C GLY A 158 25.39 2.57 -8.14
N ASN A 159 25.79 1.61 -8.96
CA ASN A 159 25.32 1.46 -10.35
C ASN A 159 24.41 0.25 -10.56
N GLU A 160 24.37 -0.67 -9.60
CA GLU A 160 23.58 -1.89 -9.72
C GLU A 160 22.11 -1.63 -9.38
N PRO A 161 21.17 -2.22 -10.13
CA PRO A 161 19.76 -2.22 -9.77
C PRO A 161 19.57 -2.82 -8.38
N ARG A 162 18.77 -2.18 -7.55
CA ARG A 162 18.44 -2.64 -6.19
C ARG A 162 16.95 -2.75 -6.05
N ILE A 163 16.51 -3.79 -5.38
CA ILE A 163 15.11 -3.97 -5.01
C ILE A 163 15.00 -3.53 -3.55
N ASP A 164 14.37 -2.38 -3.33
CA ASP A 164 14.01 -1.93 -1.99
C ASP A 164 12.68 -2.55 -1.52
N GLY A 165 12.17 -2.12 -0.36
CA GLY A 165 10.92 -2.63 0.19
C GLY A 165 9.71 -2.31 -0.67
N ASP A 166 9.67 -1.13 -1.27
CA ASP A 166 8.56 -0.68 -2.12
C ASP A 166 8.53 -1.44 -3.44
N GLU A 167 9.68 -1.56 -4.11
CA GLU A 167 9.81 -2.34 -5.32
C GLU A 167 9.48 -3.82 -5.08
N ALA A 168 9.95 -4.40 -3.97
CA ALA A 168 9.62 -5.77 -3.57
C ALA A 168 8.11 -5.96 -3.35
N THR A 169 7.45 -4.97 -2.77
CA THR A 169 5.99 -4.98 -2.55
C THR A 169 5.24 -4.94 -3.88
N ILE A 170 5.64 -4.06 -4.81
CA ILE A 170 5.02 -3.93 -6.13
C ILE A 170 5.23 -5.21 -6.94
N GLN A 171 6.44 -5.73 -7.00
CA GLN A 171 6.75 -6.98 -7.71
C GLN A 171 6.00 -8.17 -7.11
N THR A 172 5.84 -8.21 -5.78
CA THR A 172 5.02 -9.21 -5.10
C THR A 172 3.56 -9.12 -5.52
N ALA A 173 3.00 -7.92 -5.59
CA ALA A 173 1.63 -7.71 -6.04
C ALA A 173 1.42 -8.20 -7.47
N ILE A 174 2.33 -7.86 -8.38
CA ILE A 174 2.29 -8.31 -9.78
C ILE A 174 2.36 -9.84 -9.85
N GLN A 175 3.35 -10.45 -9.20
CA GLN A 175 3.52 -11.91 -9.20
C GLN A 175 2.32 -12.63 -8.59
N TRP A 176 1.73 -12.07 -7.52
CA TRP A 176 0.53 -12.62 -6.91
C TRP A 176 -0.66 -12.56 -7.84
N LEU A 177 -0.85 -11.47 -8.58
CA LEU A 177 -1.92 -11.30 -9.58
C LEU A 177 -1.76 -12.27 -10.77
N GLU A 178 -0.54 -12.44 -11.29
CA GLU A 178 -0.25 -13.31 -12.43
C GLU A 178 -0.56 -14.79 -12.15
N GLN A 179 -0.47 -15.22 -10.90
CA GLN A 179 -0.79 -16.59 -10.48
C GLN A 179 -2.29 -16.88 -10.41
N ARG A 180 -3.14 -15.88 -10.65
CA ARG A 180 -4.59 -15.96 -10.45
C ARG A 180 -5.37 -15.69 -11.72
N ASN A 181 -6.09 -16.71 -12.17
CA ASN A 181 -6.96 -16.62 -13.34
C ASN A 181 -8.43 -16.75 -12.90
N GLY A 182 -9.23 -15.70 -13.12
CA GLY A 182 -10.68 -15.77 -13.01
C GLY A 182 -11.27 -15.70 -11.60
N ILE A 183 -10.51 -15.26 -10.60
CA ILE A 183 -10.94 -15.08 -9.21
C ILE A 183 -11.22 -13.59 -8.95
N ASN A 184 -12.22 -13.30 -8.12
CA ASN A 184 -12.43 -11.93 -7.63
C ASN A 184 -11.39 -11.55 -6.59
N LEU A 185 -10.63 -10.52 -6.87
CA LEU A 185 -9.48 -10.13 -6.10
C LEU A 185 -9.74 -8.84 -5.33
N GLY A 186 -9.43 -8.85 -4.04
CA GLY A 186 -9.22 -7.66 -3.23
C GLY A 186 -7.73 -7.52 -2.95
N LEU A 187 -7.07 -6.58 -3.62
CA LEU A 187 -5.66 -6.28 -3.40
C LEU A 187 -5.52 -4.95 -2.67
N CYS A 188 -4.87 -4.97 -1.53
CA CYS A 188 -4.49 -3.78 -0.78
C CYS A 188 -2.97 -3.75 -0.66
N GLY A 189 -2.32 -2.74 -1.22
CA GLY A 189 -0.89 -2.53 -1.11
C GLY A 189 -0.58 -1.24 -0.36
N PHE A 190 0.28 -1.31 0.65
CA PHE A 190 0.83 -0.15 1.34
C PHE A 190 2.34 -0.15 1.09
N PRO A 191 2.84 0.51 0.03
CA PRO A 191 4.27 0.73 -0.10
C PRO A 191 4.77 1.56 1.09
N CYS A 192 5.95 1.27 1.55
CA CYS A 192 6.60 1.90 2.71
C CYS A 192 6.99 3.35 2.46
#